data_b8cc1f86aca2783929f211d3e2f901c6
#
_entry.id   b8cc1f86aca2783929f211d3e2f901c6
#
_cell.length_a   1.000
_cell.length_b   1.000
_cell.length_c   1.000
_cell.angle_alpha   90.00
_cell.angle_beta   90.00
_cell.angle_gamma   90.00
#
_symmetry.space_group_name_H-M   'P 1'
#
loop_
_entity.id
_entity.type
_entity.pdbx_description
1 polymer ?
#
loop_
_entity_poly.entity_id
_entity_poly.type
_entity_poly.pdbx_seq_one_letter_code
_entity_poly.pdbx_strand_id
1 'polypeptide(L)'
;MSHNLKMFINGQWVAPALPRQIDVINPATEEAFAQVSLGSAADVDLAVAAARRAFVAFSQTSKEERLALLQRILEEYMKRYDDFAIAVSREMGAPLQFAKDEQAYCGMAHLQSTIKALEIFHFEEQRGTTRIVREGIGVVGLITPWNWPLNQIAAKVAPAIAAGCTMILKPSELAPFNALIWAEVMQAAGTPAGVFNLINGDGAGVGSAMASHPGIDMMSFTGSTRAGILVAKAAADTVKRVSQELGGKSPNIILDDADLDDAVAKGVRAVMSNSGQSCNAPTRMLVQARQHDAAVRIAKRVADEHKVGDPGKADTVLGPVVSITQYNKIQSLIESGIREGATLVAGGLGRPDGLNRGAYVKPTVFGHVTPGMTIAREEIFGPVLSIMPYETEAEAIAIANDTVYGLSAAVSGKDIDRARRVARQIRAGQVKINSPAWDTFAPFGGYKQSGNGREYADWGIHDFLEVKALIGHGA
;
A
#
# COMPACT_ATOMS: atom_id res chain seq x y z
N MET A 1 5.82 24.73 -2.21
CA MET A 1 4.75 24.39 -1.24
C MET A 1 4.97 25.21 0.02
N SER A 2 3.95 25.87 0.55
CA SER A 2 4.10 26.86 1.64
C SER A 2 4.12 26.25 3.05
N HIS A 3 3.86 24.94 3.18
CA HIS A 3 3.63 24.28 4.49
C HIS A 3 4.57 23.14 4.84
N ASN A 4 5.61 22.90 4.07
CA ASN A 4 6.52 21.76 4.26
C ASN A 4 7.23 21.74 5.64
N LEU A 5 7.38 22.88 6.32
CA LEU A 5 7.93 22.96 7.68
C LEU A 5 6.86 23.06 8.78
N LYS A 6 5.62 22.69 8.49
CA LYS A 6 4.49 22.75 9.43
C LYS A 6 3.78 21.40 9.53
N MET A 7 3.06 21.22 10.62
CA MET A 7 2.06 20.16 10.83
C MET A 7 0.68 20.73 10.60
N PHE A 8 -0.28 19.88 10.22
CA PHE A 8 -1.68 20.29 10.12
C PHE A 8 -2.45 19.74 11.31
N ILE A 9 -2.76 20.57 12.29
CA ILE A 9 -3.43 20.17 13.54
C ILE A 9 -4.61 21.10 13.81
N ASN A 10 -5.75 20.51 14.13
CA ASN A 10 -6.98 21.24 14.47
C ASN A 10 -7.41 22.26 13.39
N GLY A 11 -7.28 21.88 12.12
CA GLY A 11 -7.63 22.73 10.98
C GLY A 11 -6.63 23.84 10.66
N GLN A 12 -5.46 23.86 11.28
CA GLN A 12 -4.46 24.90 11.13
C GLN A 12 -3.05 24.34 10.87
N TRP A 13 -2.25 25.11 10.13
CA TRP A 13 -0.85 24.85 9.89
C TRP A 13 0.01 25.44 11.02
N VAL A 14 0.55 24.57 11.86
CA VAL A 14 1.30 24.92 13.06
C VAL A 14 2.77 24.50 12.94
N ALA A 15 3.66 25.23 13.59
CA ALA A 15 5.05 24.80 13.74
C ALA A 15 5.15 23.57 14.66
N PRO A 16 6.09 22.64 14.42
CA PRO A 16 6.33 21.53 15.33
C PRO A 16 6.77 22.01 16.71
N ALA A 17 6.41 21.24 17.74
CA ALA A 17 6.78 21.55 19.13
C ALA A 17 8.32 21.59 19.32
N LEU A 18 9.05 20.76 18.59
CA LEU A 18 10.52 20.75 18.55
C LEU A 18 10.99 20.98 17.11
N PRO A 19 11.91 21.93 16.86
CA PRO A 19 12.39 22.26 15.51
C PRO A 19 13.37 21.19 15.00
N ARG A 20 12.80 20.09 14.43
CA ARG A 20 13.57 19.04 13.74
C ARG A 20 13.16 19.02 12.29
N GLN A 21 14.12 18.84 11.38
CA GLN A 21 13.89 18.78 9.94
C GLN A 21 14.72 17.65 9.33
N ILE A 22 14.24 17.13 8.21
CA ILE A 22 14.98 16.21 7.34
C ILE A 22 14.90 16.68 5.89
N ASP A 23 15.92 16.31 5.12
CA ASP A 23 15.92 16.48 3.67
C ASP A 23 15.02 15.44 3.02
N VAL A 24 14.25 15.88 2.02
CA VAL A 24 13.52 14.99 1.10
C VAL A 24 14.36 14.83 -0.15
N ILE A 25 14.78 13.60 -0.40
CA ILE A 25 15.73 13.28 -1.45
C ILE A 25 15.00 12.84 -2.72
N ASN A 26 15.40 13.40 -3.86
CA ASN A 26 14.99 12.86 -5.15
C ASN A 26 15.81 11.59 -5.46
N PRO A 27 15.18 10.41 -5.54
CA PRO A 27 15.93 9.16 -5.73
C PRO A 27 16.58 9.03 -7.13
N ALA A 28 16.17 9.86 -8.09
CA ALA A 28 16.77 9.90 -9.42
C ALA A 28 18.13 10.61 -9.42
N THR A 29 18.30 11.62 -8.56
CA THR A 29 19.50 12.46 -8.52
C THR A 29 20.30 12.32 -7.24
N GLU A 30 19.77 11.67 -6.21
CA GLU A 30 20.32 11.57 -4.85
C GLU A 30 20.53 12.96 -4.20
N GLU A 31 19.80 13.98 -4.65
CA GLU A 31 19.87 15.35 -4.16
C GLU A 31 18.65 15.71 -3.32
N ALA A 32 18.87 16.45 -2.26
CA ALA A 32 17.80 17.08 -1.51
C ALA A 32 17.10 18.13 -2.39
N PHE A 33 15.79 18.02 -2.56
CA PHE A 33 15.03 19.03 -3.29
C PHE A 33 14.12 19.87 -2.39
N ALA A 34 13.96 19.45 -1.14
CA ALA A 34 13.19 20.16 -0.11
C ALA A 34 13.53 19.64 1.28
N GLN A 35 12.98 20.30 2.31
CA GLN A 35 13.01 19.85 3.69
C GLN A 35 11.60 19.76 4.24
N VAL A 36 11.39 18.84 5.20
CA VAL A 36 10.14 18.75 5.97
C VAL A 36 10.45 18.71 7.46
N SER A 37 9.54 19.28 8.26
CA SER A 37 9.62 19.16 9.70
C SER A 37 9.30 17.73 10.15
N LEU A 38 10.01 17.29 11.19
CA LEU A 38 9.68 16.08 11.95
C LEU A 38 8.98 16.47 13.26
N GLY A 39 7.82 15.88 13.49
CA GLY A 39 7.09 15.99 14.75
C GLY A 39 7.73 15.20 15.89
N SER A 40 7.14 15.35 17.05
CA SER A 40 7.50 14.70 18.29
C SER A 40 6.28 14.11 18.99
N ALA A 41 6.46 13.44 20.11
CA ALA A 41 5.36 12.97 20.96
C ALA A 41 4.43 14.12 21.39
N ALA A 42 4.97 15.31 21.66
CA ALA A 42 4.17 16.48 22.03
C ALA A 42 3.22 16.93 20.89
N ASP A 43 3.66 16.81 19.63
CA ASP A 43 2.77 17.07 18.48
C ASP A 43 1.68 16.01 18.36
N VAL A 44 1.98 14.74 18.67
CA VAL A 44 0.99 13.67 18.74
C VAL A 44 -0.05 13.96 19.81
N ASP A 45 0.38 14.38 21.03
CA ASP A 45 -0.54 14.76 22.12
C ASP A 45 -1.50 15.88 21.68
N LEU A 46 -1.00 16.92 21.01
CA LEU A 46 -1.81 18.01 20.49
C LEU A 46 -2.84 17.55 19.43
N ALA A 47 -2.42 16.71 18.50
CA ALA A 47 -3.28 16.19 17.45
C ALA A 47 -4.34 15.23 18.02
N VAL A 48 -3.98 14.36 18.97
CA VAL A 48 -4.93 13.47 19.63
C VAL A 48 -5.94 14.28 20.46
N ALA A 49 -5.51 15.28 21.18
CA ALA A 49 -6.42 16.16 21.92
C ALA A 49 -7.41 16.88 20.98
N ALA A 50 -6.95 17.35 19.82
CA ALA A 50 -7.82 17.94 18.80
C ALA A 50 -8.81 16.93 18.23
N ALA A 51 -8.34 15.72 17.86
CA ALA A 51 -9.16 14.64 17.33
C ALA A 51 -10.24 14.18 18.34
N ARG A 52 -9.87 14.02 19.62
CA ARG A 52 -10.83 13.67 20.69
C ARG A 52 -11.94 14.70 20.84
N ARG A 53 -11.62 15.99 20.82
CA ARG A 53 -12.65 17.05 20.88
C ARG A 53 -13.57 17.01 19.67
N ALA A 54 -13.01 16.85 18.48
CA ALA A 54 -13.77 16.81 17.24
C ALA A 54 -14.66 15.57 17.14
N PHE A 55 -14.22 14.43 17.68
CA PHE A 55 -14.96 13.17 17.62
C PHE A 55 -16.35 13.27 18.24
N VAL A 56 -16.52 14.02 19.33
CA VAL A 56 -17.82 14.17 20.01
C VAL A 56 -18.92 14.64 19.06
N ALA A 57 -18.63 15.62 18.22
CA ALA A 57 -19.60 16.14 17.26
C ALA A 57 -19.58 15.34 15.94
N PHE A 58 -18.38 14.97 15.44
CA PHE A 58 -18.24 14.33 14.13
C PHE A 58 -18.84 12.91 14.10
N SER A 59 -18.74 12.15 15.21
CA SER A 59 -19.38 10.83 15.33
C SER A 59 -20.90 10.85 15.24
N GLN A 60 -21.51 12.00 15.50
CA GLN A 60 -22.96 12.20 15.44
C GLN A 60 -23.46 12.72 14.09
N THR A 61 -22.56 12.99 13.15
CA THR A 61 -22.95 13.42 11.79
C THR A 61 -23.73 12.32 11.08
N SER A 62 -24.68 12.73 10.23
CA SER A 62 -25.45 11.80 9.41
C SER A 62 -24.60 11.18 8.30
N LYS A 63 -25.08 10.11 7.69
CA LYS A 63 -24.48 9.50 6.51
C LYS A 63 -24.37 10.51 5.35
N GLU A 64 -25.41 11.32 5.17
CA GLU A 64 -25.51 12.34 4.12
C GLU A 64 -24.45 13.45 4.30
N GLU A 65 -24.21 13.91 5.53
CA GLU A 65 -23.17 14.88 5.85
C GLU A 65 -21.77 14.34 5.53
N ARG A 66 -21.50 13.07 5.86
CA ARG A 66 -20.22 12.39 5.55
C ARG A 66 -20.05 12.16 4.06
N LEU A 67 -21.14 11.79 3.34
CA LEU A 67 -21.14 11.70 1.88
C LEU A 67 -20.81 13.05 1.24
N ALA A 68 -21.47 14.11 1.68
CA ALA A 68 -21.23 15.47 1.17
C ALA A 68 -19.77 15.92 1.43
N LEU A 69 -19.19 15.56 2.58
CA LEU A 69 -17.78 15.85 2.86
C LEU A 69 -16.86 15.08 1.93
N LEU A 70 -17.07 13.78 1.74
CA LEU A 70 -16.26 12.96 0.83
C LEU A 70 -16.34 13.44 -0.63
N GLN A 71 -17.51 13.89 -1.08
CA GLN A 71 -17.69 14.49 -2.40
C GLN A 71 -16.87 15.77 -2.57
N ARG A 72 -16.90 16.68 -1.60
CA ARG A 72 -16.05 17.89 -1.62
C ARG A 72 -14.56 17.54 -1.59
N ILE A 73 -14.15 16.54 -0.81
CA ILE A 73 -12.75 16.08 -0.79
C ILE A 73 -12.34 15.55 -2.17
N LEU A 74 -13.21 14.79 -2.84
CA LEU A 74 -12.96 14.31 -4.21
C LEU A 74 -12.83 15.48 -5.20
N GLU A 75 -13.71 16.47 -5.11
CA GLU A 75 -13.64 17.67 -5.96
C GLU A 75 -12.32 18.44 -5.76
N GLU A 76 -11.91 18.66 -4.52
CA GLU A 76 -10.64 19.35 -4.21
C GLU A 76 -9.42 18.49 -4.58
N TYR A 77 -9.51 17.16 -4.43
CA TYR A 77 -8.48 16.23 -4.90
C TYR A 77 -8.24 16.36 -6.42
N MET A 78 -9.33 16.40 -7.20
CA MET A 78 -9.24 16.52 -8.66
C MET A 78 -8.61 17.84 -9.12
N LYS A 79 -8.78 18.93 -8.38
CA LYS A 79 -8.09 20.20 -8.66
C LYS A 79 -6.58 20.12 -8.45
N ARG A 80 -6.10 19.19 -7.62
CA ARG A 80 -4.70 18.98 -7.25
C ARG A 80 -4.09 17.72 -7.87
N TYR A 81 -4.81 17.09 -8.83
CA TYR A 81 -4.42 15.78 -9.39
C TYR A 81 -3.01 15.77 -9.97
N ASP A 82 -2.65 16.77 -10.76
CA ASP A 82 -1.31 16.91 -11.34
C ASP A 82 -0.23 17.19 -10.26
N ASP A 83 -0.57 17.96 -9.23
CA ASP A 83 0.35 18.23 -8.13
C ASP A 83 0.72 16.95 -7.37
N PHE A 84 -0.25 16.07 -7.15
CA PHE A 84 -0.02 14.74 -6.56
C PHE A 84 0.92 13.89 -7.43
N ALA A 85 0.67 13.83 -8.74
CA ALA A 85 1.52 13.07 -9.65
C ALA A 85 2.96 13.60 -9.67
N ILE A 86 3.15 14.92 -9.69
CA ILE A 86 4.47 15.56 -9.63
C ILE A 86 5.16 15.26 -8.30
N ALA A 87 4.44 15.31 -7.17
CA ALA A 87 4.99 14.97 -5.88
C ALA A 87 5.47 13.52 -5.83
N VAL A 88 4.64 12.55 -6.25
CA VAL A 88 5.01 11.13 -6.33
C VAL A 88 6.26 10.93 -7.20
N SER A 89 6.30 11.55 -8.38
CA SER A 89 7.43 11.43 -9.28
C SER A 89 8.74 11.93 -8.65
N ARG A 90 8.69 13.06 -7.91
CA ARG A 90 9.88 13.68 -7.32
C ARG A 90 10.38 12.99 -6.06
N GLU A 91 9.47 12.53 -5.18
CA GLU A 91 9.86 11.97 -3.87
C GLU A 91 10.01 10.45 -3.90
N MET A 92 9.35 9.75 -4.83
CA MET A 92 9.41 8.29 -4.93
C MET A 92 10.13 7.80 -6.20
N GLY A 93 10.27 8.66 -7.22
CA GLY A 93 10.93 8.32 -8.46
C GLY A 93 10.04 7.62 -9.50
N ALA A 94 8.73 7.60 -9.32
CA ALA A 94 7.82 7.05 -10.32
C ALA A 94 7.87 7.85 -11.63
N PRO A 95 7.91 7.21 -12.82
CA PRO A 95 7.75 7.93 -14.08
C PRO A 95 6.51 8.82 -14.06
N LEU A 96 6.60 10.05 -14.53
CA LEU A 96 5.53 11.05 -14.37
C LEU A 96 4.20 10.58 -14.98
N GLN A 97 4.24 9.90 -16.13
CA GLN A 97 3.02 9.34 -16.73
C GLN A 97 2.41 8.25 -15.84
N PHE A 98 3.22 7.34 -15.32
CA PHE A 98 2.76 6.32 -14.36
C PHE A 98 2.23 6.95 -13.06
N ALA A 99 2.88 8.02 -12.59
CA ALA A 99 2.40 8.75 -11.42
C ALA A 99 1.02 9.37 -11.63
N LYS A 100 0.70 9.80 -12.86
CA LYS A 100 -0.65 10.29 -13.24
C LYS A 100 -1.65 9.15 -13.38
N ASP A 101 -1.33 8.15 -14.20
CA ASP A 101 -2.28 7.13 -14.65
C ASP A 101 -2.58 6.09 -13.57
N GLU A 102 -1.63 5.85 -12.65
CA GLU A 102 -1.75 4.81 -11.63
C GLU A 102 -1.77 5.40 -10.21
N GLN A 103 -0.74 6.16 -9.82
CA GLN A 103 -0.58 6.61 -8.44
C GLN A 103 -1.66 7.63 -8.02
N ALA A 104 -1.84 8.71 -8.79
CA ALA A 104 -2.87 9.70 -8.51
C ALA A 104 -4.28 9.13 -8.77
N TYR A 105 -4.43 8.27 -9.77
CA TYR A 105 -5.68 7.57 -10.05
C TYR A 105 -6.15 6.73 -8.86
N CYS A 106 -5.26 6.02 -8.17
CA CYS A 106 -5.62 5.21 -7.00
C CYS A 106 -6.30 6.03 -5.90
N GLY A 107 -5.79 7.23 -5.59
CA GLY A 107 -6.39 8.10 -4.58
C GLY A 107 -7.81 8.53 -4.94
N MET A 108 -8.04 8.93 -6.20
CA MET A 108 -9.36 9.24 -6.74
C MET A 108 -10.29 8.02 -6.68
N ALA A 109 -9.83 6.86 -7.13
CA ALA A 109 -10.62 5.64 -7.22
C ALA A 109 -11.10 5.17 -5.83
N HIS A 110 -10.25 5.29 -4.80
CA HIS A 110 -10.65 4.95 -3.43
C HIS A 110 -11.66 5.95 -2.83
N LEU A 111 -11.54 7.24 -3.12
CA LEU A 111 -12.56 8.20 -2.74
C LEU A 111 -13.91 7.85 -3.39
N GLN A 112 -13.91 7.57 -4.70
CA GLN A 112 -15.12 7.22 -5.44
C GLN A 112 -15.76 5.91 -4.95
N SER A 113 -14.95 4.85 -4.73
CA SER A 113 -15.47 3.57 -4.25
C SER A 113 -16.00 3.65 -2.83
N THR A 114 -15.35 4.43 -1.95
CA THR A 114 -15.86 4.67 -0.60
C THR A 114 -17.17 5.46 -0.60
N ILE A 115 -17.32 6.48 -1.46
CA ILE A 115 -18.58 7.22 -1.63
C ILE A 115 -19.69 6.26 -2.05
N LYS A 116 -19.48 5.46 -3.09
CA LYS A 116 -20.46 4.49 -3.58
C LYS A 116 -20.80 3.41 -2.53
N ALA A 117 -19.81 2.94 -1.79
CA ALA A 117 -20.04 1.99 -0.70
C ALA A 117 -20.88 2.63 0.42
N LEU A 118 -20.57 3.87 0.81
CA LEU A 118 -21.29 4.57 1.85
C LEU A 118 -22.74 4.87 1.48
N GLU A 119 -23.05 5.17 0.20
CA GLU A 119 -24.42 5.40 -0.29
C GLU A 119 -25.37 4.25 0.07
N ILE A 120 -24.89 3.00 -0.02
CA ILE A 120 -25.67 1.79 0.24
C ILE A 120 -25.40 1.19 1.63
N PHE A 121 -24.49 1.79 2.42
CA PHE A 121 -24.08 1.24 3.70
C PHE A 121 -25.19 1.38 4.76
N HIS A 122 -25.42 0.30 5.50
CA HIS A 122 -26.39 0.25 6.59
C HIS A 122 -25.67 0.24 7.94
N PHE A 123 -25.78 1.34 8.69
CA PHE A 123 -25.22 1.44 10.04
C PHE A 123 -26.08 0.75 11.10
N GLU A 124 -27.32 0.43 10.78
CA GLU A 124 -28.24 -0.24 11.70
C GLU A 124 -28.89 -1.46 11.04
N GLU A 125 -29.17 -2.47 11.87
CA GLU A 125 -29.85 -3.71 11.44
C GLU A 125 -30.77 -4.18 12.57
N GLN A 126 -32.05 -4.45 12.28
CA GLN A 126 -32.99 -4.99 13.24
C GLN A 126 -32.97 -6.54 13.21
N ARG A 127 -32.80 -7.17 14.37
CA ARG A 127 -32.86 -8.62 14.58
C ARG A 127 -33.79 -8.97 15.70
N GLY A 128 -35.02 -9.34 15.40
CA GLY A 128 -36.05 -9.54 16.41
C GLY A 128 -36.27 -8.26 17.22
N THR A 129 -36.15 -8.31 18.55
CA THR A 129 -36.25 -7.15 19.45
C THR A 129 -34.90 -6.42 19.64
N THR A 130 -33.82 -6.89 19.04
CA THR A 130 -32.49 -6.29 19.14
C THR A 130 -32.16 -5.45 17.94
N ARG A 131 -31.70 -4.22 18.15
CA ARG A 131 -31.08 -3.40 17.10
C ARG A 131 -29.56 -3.49 17.21
N ILE A 132 -28.93 -3.86 16.13
CA ILE A 132 -27.46 -3.82 15.96
C ILE A 132 -27.11 -2.47 15.37
N VAL A 133 -26.23 -1.74 16.03
CA VAL A 133 -25.74 -0.43 15.58
C VAL A 133 -24.23 -0.52 15.31
N ARG A 134 -23.80 0.05 14.20
CA ARG A 134 -22.40 0.21 13.83
C ARG A 134 -22.02 1.68 13.95
N GLU A 135 -21.05 1.97 14.81
CA GLU A 135 -20.62 3.35 15.09
C GLU A 135 -19.11 3.49 14.98
N GLY A 136 -18.60 4.69 14.67
CA GLY A 136 -17.16 4.92 14.52
C GLY A 136 -16.38 4.53 15.77
N ILE A 137 -15.26 3.82 15.60
CA ILE A 137 -14.45 3.29 16.71
C ILE A 137 -13.86 4.39 17.61
N GLY A 138 -13.67 5.61 17.09
CA GLY A 138 -13.08 6.68 17.89
C GLY A 138 -12.05 7.51 17.13
N VAL A 139 -10.94 7.80 17.78
CA VAL A 139 -9.75 8.45 17.22
C VAL A 139 -8.84 7.39 16.62
N VAL A 140 -8.49 7.53 15.36
CA VAL A 140 -7.68 6.55 14.66
C VAL A 140 -6.30 7.11 14.25
N GLY A 141 -5.25 6.34 14.51
CA GLY A 141 -3.89 6.61 14.06
C GLY A 141 -3.63 5.90 12.72
N LEU A 142 -3.32 6.66 11.68
CA LEU A 142 -3.07 6.16 10.33
C LEU A 142 -1.58 6.31 10.01
N ILE A 143 -0.88 5.22 9.71
CA ILE A 143 0.53 5.25 9.30
C ILE A 143 0.63 4.66 7.90
N THR A 144 1.14 5.45 6.95
CA THR A 144 1.21 5.07 5.54
C THR A 144 2.65 5.01 5.02
N PRO A 145 2.97 4.04 4.13
CA PRO A 145 4.27 3.90 3.51
C PRO A 145 4.43 4.85 2.31
N TRP A 146 5.58 4.75 1.67
CA TRP A 146 6.01 5.60 0.56
C TRP A 146 5.69 5.04 -0.84
N ASN A 147 5.41 3.74 -0.97
CA ASN A 147 5.38 3.07 -2.28
C ASN A 147 4.14 3.35 -3.13
N TRP A 148 2.98 3.52 -2.50
CA TRP A 148 1.71 3.91 -3.11
C TRP A 148 1.03 4.95 -2.22
N PRO A 149 1.63 6.15 -2.04
CA PRO A 149 1.23 7.08 -0.98
C PRO A 149 -0.24 7.50 -1.08
N LEU A 150 -0.73 7.82 -2.28
CA LEU A 150 -2.11 8.26 -2.49
C LEU A 150 -3.13 7.13 -2.30
N ASN A 151 -2.80 5.91 -2.79
CA ASN A 151 -3.60 4.72 -2.53
C ASN A 151 -3.77 4.50 -1.02
N GLN A 152 -2.66 4.50 -0.28
CA GLN A 152 -2.65 4.18 1.15
C GLN A 152 -3.33 5.26 2.00
N ILE A 153 -3.17 6.53 1.65
CA ILE A 153 -3.85 7.62 2.34
C ILE A 153 -5.35 7.52 2.09
N ALA A 154 -5.79 7.40 0.84
CA ALA A 154 -7.21 7.38 0.49
C ALA A 154 -7.93 6.14 1.04
N ALA A 155 -7.30 4.95 0.97
CA ALA A 155 -7.85 3.70 1.48
C ALA A 155 -8.07 3.69 3.01
N LYS A 156 -7.46 4.64 3.74
CA LYS A 156 -7.62 4.79 5.19
C LYS A 156 -8.46 6.01 5.56
N VAL A 157 -8.16 7.17 4.99
CA VAL A 157 -8.84 8.45 5.32
C VAL A 157 -10.30 8.44 4.90
N ALA A 158 -10.61 7.96 3.68
CA ALA A 158 -11.99 7.97 3.19
C ALA A 158 -12.93 7.08 4.03
N PRO A 159 -12.60 5.79 4.31
CA PRO A 159 -13.45 4.95 5.13
C PRO A 159 -13.50 5.41 6.61
N ALA A 160 -12.43 6.01 7.16
CA ALA A 160 -12.48 6.59 8.51
C ALA A 160 -13.47 7.76 8.59
N ILE A 161 -13.54 8.64 7.56
CA ILE A 161 -14.58 9.67 7.45
C ILE A 161 -15.96 9.03 7.33
N ALA A 162 -16.10 8.05 6.44
CA ALA A 162 -17.37 7.33 6.23
C ALA A 162 -17.90 6.71 7.53
N ALA A 163 -17.02 6.17 8.36
CA ALA A 163 -17.34 5.60 9.66
C ALA A 163 -17.64 6.65 10.75
N GLY A 164 -17.32 7.94 10.52
CA GLY A 164 -17.46 9.00 11.52
C GLY A 164 -16.32 9.08 12.53
N CYS A 165 -15.14 8.55 12.19
CA CYS A 165 -13.92 8.62 13.00
C CYS A 165 -13.19 9.95 12.79
N THR A 166 -12.41 10.35 13.79
CA THR A 166 -11.41 11.41 13.66
C THR A 166 -10.01 10.80 13.62
N MET A 167 -9.03 11.47 13.03
CA MET A 167 -7.79 10.80 12.68
C MET A 167 -6.53 11.65 12.79
N ILE A 168 -5.41 10.95 12.97
CA ILE A 168 -4.06 11.48 12.85
C ILE A 168 -3.34 10.67 11.77
N LEU A 169 -2.92 11.31 10.69
CA LEU A 169 -2.13 10.70 9.62
C LEU A 169 -0.64 10.96 9.85
N LYS A 170 0.17 9.90 9.83
CA LYS A 170 1.63 9.94 9.72
C LYS A 170 2.05 9.30 8.40
N PRO A 171 2.42 10.08 7.38
CA PRO A 171 3.00 9.54 6.14
C PRO A 171 4.43 9.06 6.36
N SER A 172 4.98 8.35 5.38
CA SER A 172 6.42 8.10 5.34
C SER A 172 7.21 9.39 5.20
N GLU A 173 8.30 9.49 5.93
CA GLU A 173 9.28 10.58 5.82
C GLU A 173 9.99 10.63 4.45
N LEU A 174 9.95 9.54 3.67
CA LEU A 174 10.51 9.47 2.32
C LEU A 174 9.57 10.08 1.26
N ALA A 175 8.25 10.12 1.53
CA ALA A 175 7.25 10.63 0.59
C ALA A 175 6.20 11.51 1.32
N PRO A 176 6.61 12.63 1.94
CA PRO A 176 5.75 13.44 2.78
C PRO A 176 4.87 14.44 2.01
N PHE A 177 5.26 14.86 0.79
CA PHE A 177 4.57 15.92 0.06
C PHE A 177 3.17 15.53 -0.40
N ASN A 178 2.96 14.26 -0.73
CA ASN A 178 1.62 13.75 -1.02
C ASN A 178 0.64 13.99 0.14
N ALA A 179 1.08 13.76 1.38
CA ALA A 179 0.26 13.98 2.56
C ALA A 179 0.07 15.46 2.89
N LEU A 180 1.07 16.31 2.60
CA LEU A 180 0.93 17.76 2.73
C LEU A 180 -0.10 18.32 1.76
N ILE A 181 -0.07 17.91 0.48
CA ILE A 181 -1.10 18.27 -0.50
C ILE A 181 -2.47 17.73 -0.07
N TRP A 182 -2.52 16.50 0.48
CA TRP A 182 -3.75 15.93 1.01
C TRP A 182 -4.34 16.77 2.15
N ALA A 183 -3.51 17.29 3.07
CA ALA A 183 -3.97 18.18 4.14
C ALA A 183 -4.50 19.52 3.59
N GLU A 184 -3.89 20.07 2.52
CA GLU A 184 -4.42 21.24 1.80
C GLU A 184 -5.79 20.93 1.16
N VAL A 185 -5.96 19.75 0.57
CA VAL A 185 -7.26 19.26 0.04
C VAL A 185 -8.30 19.16 1.15
N MET A 186 -7.96 18.56 2.30
CA MET A 186 -8.87 18.43 3.44
C MET A 186 -9.30 19.80 3.97
N GLN A 187 -8.39 20.77 4.02
CA GLN A 187 -8.67 22.14 4.42
C GLN A 187 -9.60 22.84 3.42
N ALA A 188 -9.31 22.72 2.12
CA ALA A 188 -10.11 23.34 1.05
C ALA A 188 -11.53 22.73 0.98
N ALA A 189 -11.69 21.42 1.25
CA ALA A 189 -12.97 20.74 1.30
C ALA A 189 -13.84 21.14 2.51
N GLY A 190 -13.32 21.97 3.43
CA GLY A 190 -14.01 22.40 4.63
C GLY A 190 -14.16 21.26 5.66
N THR A 191 -13.19 20.38 5.77
CA THR A 191 -13.16 19.35 6.81
C THR A 191 -13.17 20.02 8.19
N PRO A 192 -14.07 19.62 9.13
CA PRO A 192 -14.15 20.25 10.43
C PRO A 192 -12.82 20.14 11.19
N ALA A 193 -12.48 21.19 11.94
CA ALA A 193 -11.23 21.26 12.69
C ALA A 193 -11.07 20.05 13.64
N GLY A 194 -9.92 19.41 13.61
CA GLY A 194 -9.62 18.23 14.43
C GLY A 194 -10.07 16.88 13.84
N VAL A 195 -10.95 16.86 12.82
CA VAL A 195 -11.37 15.59 12.18
C VAL A 195 -10.18 14.92 11.46
N PHE A 196 -9.38 15.70 10.77
CA PHE A 196 -8.15 15.27 10.14
C PHE A 196 -6.96 16.06 10.70
N ASN A 197 -5.89 15.36 11.08
CA ASN A 197 -4.63 15.94 11.52
C ASN A 197 -3.47 15.23 10.81
N LEU A 198 -2.42 15.97 10.46
CA LEU A 198 -1.23 15.46 9.79
C LEU A 198 0.01 15.77 10.61
N ILE A 199 0.79 14.76 10.93
CA ILE A 199 2.10 14.88 11.58
C ILE A 199 3.14 14.16 10.73
N ASN A 200 4.07 14.90 10.14
CA ASN A 200 5.26 14.30 9.56
C ASN A 200 6.18 13.81 10.67
N GLY A 201 6.83 12.67 10.47
CA GLY A 201 7.73 12.13 11.49
C GLY A 201 8.29 10.76 11.11
N ASP A 202 9.33 10.36 11.83
CA ASP A 202 9.91 9.03 11.69
C ASP A 202 9.11 7.95 12.42
N GLY A 203 9.45 6.69 12.13
CA GLY A 203 8.77 5.55 12.74
C GLY A 203 9.05 5.41 14.23
N ALA A 204 10.30 5.70 14.66
CA ALA A 204 10.73 5.53 16.05
C ALA A 204 10.20 6.63 16.98
N GLY A 205 10.07 7.86 16.47
CA GLY A 205 9.54 8.98 17.21
C GLY A 205 8.00 9.03 17.13
N VAL A 206 7.47 9.63 16.07
CA VAL A 206 6.02 9.87 15.92
C VAL A 206 5.23 8.56 15.78
N GLY A 207 5.73 7.61 15.00
CA GLY A 207 5.06 6.31 14.80
C GLY A 207 4.87 5.55 16.10
N SER A 208 5.92 5.44 16.92
CA SER A 208 5.86 4.77 18.24
C SER A 208 4.98 5.55 19.22
N ALA A 209 5.06 6.88 19.25
CA ALA A 209 4.21 7.70 20.09
C ALA A 209 2.72 7.53 19.77
N MET A 210 2.36 7.49 18.48
CA MET A 210 0.98 7.20 18.06
C MET A 210 0.52 5.81 18.48
N ALA A 211 1.36 4.79 18.24
CA ALA A 211 1.01 3.39 18.53
C ALA A 211 0.73 3.15 20.01
N SER A 212 1.51 3.76 20.91
CA SER A 212 1.36 3.63 22.37
C SER A 212 0.39 4.64 22.99
N HIS A 213 -0.09 5.66 22.25
CA HIS A 213 -0.88 6.76 22.83
C HIS A 213 -2.25 6.28 23.34
N PRO A 214 -2.60 6.48 24.64
CA PRO A 214 -3.86 5.98 25.23
C PRO A 214 -5.10 6.67 24.66
N GLY A 215 -4.96 7.85 24.07
CA GLY A 215 -6.03 8.60 23.43
C GLY A 215 -6.29 8.20 21.96
N ILE A 216 -5.66 7.17 21.43
CA ILE A 216 -5.95 6.58 20.11
C ILE A 216 -6.64 5.24 20.33
N ASP A 217 -7.79 5.01 19.68
CA ASP A 217 -8.63 3.82 19.84
C ASP A 217 -8.26 2.70 18.84
N MET A 218 -7.68 3.06 17.70
CA MET A 218 -7.29 2.13 16.67
C MET A 218 -6.03 2.63 15.94
N MET A 219 -5.13 1.71 15.59
CA MET A 219 -4.06 1.93 14.62
C MET A 219 -4.39 1.23 13.31
N SER A 220 -4.33 1.95 12.18
CA SER A 220 -4.30 1.38 10.84
C SER A 220 -2.91 1.63 10.24
N PHE A 221 -2.16 0.54 10.04
CA PHE A 221 -0.76 0.57 9.65
C PHE A 221 -0.54 -0.16 8.34
N THR A 222 0.16 0.47 7.39
CA THR A 222 0.70 -0.20 6.22
C THR A 222 2.23 -0.02 6.19
N GLY A 223 2.96 -1.13 6.02
CA GLY A 223 4.43 -1.11 5.96
C GLY A 223 5.05 -2.49 6.04
N SER A 224 6.32 -2.55 6.47
CA SER A 224 7.02 -3.83 6.63
C SER A 224 6.47 -4.67 7.79
N THR A 225 6.54 -6.00 7.66
CA THR A 225 6.14 -6.93 8.73
C THR A 225 6.84 -6.61 10.05
N ARG A 226 8.14 -6.30 10.01
CA ARG A 226 8.91 -5.90 11.21
C ARG A 226 8.32 -4.68 11.91
N ALA A 227 7.99 -3.65 11.16
CA ALA A 227 7.39 -2.43 11.72
C ALA A 227 5.95 -2.67 12.21
N GLY A 228 5.16 -3.48 11.51
CA GLY A 228 3.82 -3.88 11.95
C GLY A 228 3.82 -4.61 13.29
N ILE A 229 4.79 -5.52 13.51
CA ILE A 229 4.96 -6.18 14.81
C ILE A 229 5.26 -5.17 15.93
N LEU A 230 6.09 -4.17 15.67
CA LEU A 230 6.39 -3.12 16.66
C LEU A 230 5.17 -2.27 16.99
N VAL A 231 4.38 -1.88 15.97
CA VAL A 231 3.12 -1.15 16.16
C VAL A 231 2.12 -1.96 17.00
N ALA A 232 1.94 -3.24 16.68
CA ALA A 232 1.02 -4.10 17.43
C ALA A 232 1.45 -4.27 18.89
N LYS A 233 2.76 -4.46 19.15
CA LYS A 233 3.29 -4.56 20.51
C LYS A 233 3.08 -3.26 21.29
N ALA A 234 3.35 -2.10 20.70
CA ALA A 234 3.17 -0.81 21.35
C ALA A 234 1.69 -0.47 21.60
N ALA A 235 0.77 -1.00 20.78
CA ALA A 235 -0.66 -0.80 20.93
C ALA A 235 -1.32 -1.70 22.00
N ALA A 236 -0.66 -2.79 22.39
CA ALA A 236 -1.23 -3.83 23.25
C ALA A 236 -1.64 -3.34 24.64
N ASP A 237 -0.88 -2.43 25.25
CA ASP A 237 -1.10 -1.94 26.62
C ASP A 237 -2.46 -1.23 26.81
N THR A 238 -3.05 -0.76 25.73
CA THR A 238 -4.38 -0.08 25.74
C THR A 238 -5.48 -0.91 25.07
N VAL A 239 -5.18 -2.14 24.67
CA VAL A 239 -6.11 -3.07 23.98
C VAL A 239 -6.75 -2.46 22.72
N LYS A 240 -6.12 -1.42 22.13
CA LYS A 240 -6.64 -0.78 20.92
C LYS A 240 -6.61 -1.73 19.73
N ARG A 241 -7.56 -1.57 18.82
CA ARG A 241 -7.58 -2.33 17.57
C ARG A 241 -6.36 -1.97 16.72
N VAL A 242 -5.76 -2.98 16.05
CA VAL A 242 -4.66 -2.78 15.11
C VAL A 242 -5.00 -3.48 13.81
N SER A 243 -5.25 -2.71 12.75
CA SER A 243 -5.39 -3.19 11.38
C SER A 243 -4.06 -3.04 10.66
N GLN A 244 -3.63 -4.07 9.95
CA GLN A 244 -2.29 -4.15 9.39
C GLN A 244 -2.30 -4.65 7.95
N GLU A 245 -1.67 -3.89 7.07
CA GLU A 245 -1.33 -4.26 5.70
C GLU A 245 0.19 -4.32 5.59
N LEU A 246 0.74 -5.53 5.44
CA LEU A 246 2.16 -5.79 5.54
C LEU A 246 2.73 -6.36 4.24
N GLY A 247 3.95 -6.88 4.29
CA GLY A 247 4.65 -7.40 3.14
C GLY A 247 4.03 -8.63 2.50
N GLY A 248 4.52 -8.98 1.31
CA GLY A 248 4.08 -10.13 0.55
C GLY A 248 5.20 -10.82 -0.22
N LYS A 249 4.97 -12.08 -0.57
CA LYS A 249 5.77 -12.85 -1.52
C LYS A 249 4.82 -13.62 -2.43
N SER A 250 4.04 -12.85 -3.18
CA SER A 250 2.87 -13.36 -3.91
C SER A 250 3.26 -14.35 -5.01
N PRO A 251 2.63 -15.54 -5.08
CA PRO A 251 2.80 -16.47 -6.18
C PRO A 251 1.96 -16.07 -7.39
N ASN A 252 2.46 -16.38 -8.58
CA ASN A 252 1.75 -16.35 -9.84
C ASN A 252 1.85 -17.74 -10.47
N ILE A 253 0.79 -18.54 -10.39
CA ILE A 253 0.75 -19.88 -10.97
C ILE A 253 0.28 -19.78 -12.41
N ILE A 254 1.12 -20.21 -13.34
CA ILE A 254 0.76 -20.36 -14.76
C ILE A 254 0.52 -21.84 -15.01
N LEU A 255 -0.75 -22.22 -15.20
CA LEU A 255 -1.14 -23.58 -15.52
C LEU A 255 -0.66 -23.97 -16.92
N ASP A 256 -0.47 -25.25 -17.16
CA ASP A 256 0.12 -25.77 -18.39
C ASP A 256 -0.78 -25.62 -19.64
N ASP A 257 -2.05 -25.30 -19.46
CA ASP A 257 -3.02 -24.99 -20.51
C ASP A 257 -3.17 -23.47 -20.79
N ALA A 258 -2.50 -22.61 -20.02
CA ALA A 258 -2.52 -21.17 -20.25
C ALA A 258 -1.80 -20.80 -21.56
N ASP A 259 -2.19 -19.65 -22.15
CA ASP A 259 -1.34 -19.00 -23.15
C ASP A 259 -0.05 -18.53 -22.46
N LEU A 260 1.01 -19.30 -22.68
CA LEU A 260 2.26 -19.10 -21.97
C LEU A 260 2.91 -17.74 -22.25
N ASP A 261 2.89 -17.26 -23.51
CA ASP A 261 3.49 -15.98 -23.88
C ASP A 261 2.75 -14.82 -23.20
N ASP A 262 1.43 -14.80 -23.27
CA ASP A 262 0.61 -13.76 -22.67
C ASP A 262 0.70 -13.78 -21.13
N ALA A 263 0.58 -14.96 -20.51
CA ALA A 263 0.60 -15.10 -19.05
C ALA A 263 1.93 -14.72 -18.44
N VAL A 264 3.05 -15.16 -19.05
CA VAL A 264 4.39 -14.78 -18.60
C VAL A 264 4.64 -13.29 -18.81
N ALA A 265 4.28 -12.75 -19.99
CA ALA A 265 4.48 -11.34 -20.29
C ALA A 265 3.71 -10.43 -19.31
N LYS A 266 2.44 -10.74 -19.02
CA LYS A 266 1.64 -10.04 -18.00
C LYS A 266 2.24 -10.17 -16.60
N GLY A 267 2.73 -11.35 -16.24
CA GLY A 267 3.39 -11.60 -14.96
C GLY A 267 4.66 -10.76 -14.78
N VAL A 268 5.51 -10.67 -15.80
CA VAL A 268 6.72 -9.83 -15.77
C VAL A 268 6.34 -8.35 -15.60
N ARG A 269 5.43 -7.84 -16.45
CA ARG A 269 4.97 -6.43 -16.34
C ARG A 269 4.39 -6.12 -14.97
N ALA A 270 3.61 -7.04 -14.38
CA ALA A 270 3.06 -6.87 -13.04
C ALA A 270 4.13 -6.77 -11.94
N VAL A 271 5.23 -7.54 -12.05
CA VAL A 271 6.37 -7.45 -11.13
C VAL A 271 7.16 -6.18 -11.33
N MET A 272 7.37 -5.75 -12.58
CA MET A 272 8.16 -4.56 -12.90
C MET A 272 7.42 -3.25 -12.61
N SER A 273 6.08 -3.26 -12.59
CA SER A 273 5.26 -2.08 -12.25
C SER A 273 5.72 -1.43 -10.95
N ASN A 274 5.74 -0.08 -10.92
CA ASN A 274 6.24 0.72 -9.80
C ASN A 274 7.69 0.37 -9.38
N SER A 275 8.52 -0.05 -10.32
CA SER A 275 9.88 -0.58 -10.08
C SER A 275 9.90 -1.74 -9.05
N GLY A 276 8.85 -2.57 -9.04
CA GLY A 276 8.70 -3.71 -8.14
C GLY A 276 8.35 -3.35 -6.70
N GLN A 277 8.03 -2.10 -6.41
CA GLN A 277 7.78 -1.59 -5.07
C GLN A 277 6.29 -1.70 -4.68
N SER A 278 5.74 -2.91 -4.76
CA SER A 278 4.35 -3.21 -4.43
C SER A 278 4.25 -4.45 -3.56
N CYS A 279 3.55 -4.32 -2.44
CA CYS A 279 3.40 -5.42 -1.47
C CYS A 279 2.72 -6.67 -2.06
N ASN A 280 1.86 -6.49 -3.07
CA ASN A 280 1.13 -7.54 -3.79
C ASN A 280 1.81 -7.98 -5.10
N ALA A 281 3.02 -7.51 -5.42
CA ALA A 281 3.74 -7.88 -6.64
C ALA A 281 3.93 -9.40 -6.74
N PRO A 282 3.54 -10.04 -7.87
CA PRO A 282 3.57 -11.50 -8.02
C PRO A 282 4.99 -12.01 -8.34
N THR A 283 5.92 -11.83 -7.41
CA THR A 283 7.36 -12.00 -7.60
C THR A 283 7.84 -13.45 -7.66
N ARG A 284 6.99 -14.43 -7.32
CA ARG A 284 7.24 -15.85 -7.52
C ARG A 284 6.37 -16.39 -8.66
N MET A 285 6.92 -16.54 -9.86
CA MET A 285 6.22 -17.13 -11.01
C MET A 285 6.46 -18.64 -11.02
N LEU A 286 5.39 -19.41 -10.87
CA LEU A 286 5.43 -20.88 -10.91
C LEU A 286 4.95 -21.35 -12.30
N VAL A 287 5.78 -22.09 -12.99
CA VAL A 287 5.49 -22.63 -14.33
C VAL A 287 5.75 -24.14 -14.36
N GLN A 288 4.97 -24.85 -15.15
CA GLN A 288 5.16 -26.30 -15.32
C GLN A 288 6.57 -26.59 -15.85
N ALA A 289 7.28 -27.55 -15.28
CA ALA A 289 8.72 -27.79 -15.53
C ALA A 289 9.10 -27.89 -17.01
N ARG A 290 8.29 -28.58 -17.83
CA ARG A 290 8.48 -28.69 -19.29
C ARG A 290 8.38 -27.37 -20.04
N GLN A 291 7.73 -26.35 -19.47
CA GLN A 291 7.53 -25.01 -20.05
C GLN A 291 8.53 -23.98 -19.49
N HIS A 292 9.33 -24.36 -18.49
CA HIS A 292 10.22 -23.44 -17.76
C HIS A 292 11.18 -22.68 -18.66
N ASP A 293 11.87 -23.35 -19.58
CA ASP A 293 12.82 -22.69 -20.47
C ASP A 293 12.17 -21.74 -21.46
N ALA A 294 10.95 -22.08 -21.91
CA ALA A 294 10.15 -21.18 -22.75
C ALA A 294 9.72 -19.94 -21.95
N ALA A 295 9.23 -20.12 -20.74
CA ALA A 295 8.83 -19.04 -19.84
C ALA A 295 10.02 -18.10 -19.52
N VAL A 296 11.20 -18.65 -19.27
CA VAL A 296 12.44 -17.89 -19.02
C VAL A 296 12.82 -17.03 -20.24
N ARG A 297 12.73 -17.58 -21.46
CA ARG A 297 13.00 -16.79 -22.69
C ARG A 297 12.00 -15.65 -22.89
N ILE A 298 10.72 -15.91 -22.66
CA ILE A 298 9.66 -14.88 -22.74
C ILE A 298 9.92 -13.80 -21.68
N ALA A 299 10.19 -14.20 -20.44
CA ALA A 299 10.44 -13.28 -19.34
C ALA A 299 11.67 -12.39 -19.59
N LYS A 300 12.74 -12.95 -20.17
CA LYS A 300 13.90 -12.17 -20.58
C LYS A 300 13.52 -11.11 -21.60
N ARG A 301 12.85 -11.50 -22.68
CA ARG A 301 12.41 -10.57 -23.73
C ARG A 301 11.61 -9.41 -23.15
N VAL A 302 10.61 -9.72 -22.31
CA VAL A 302 9.76 -8.69 -21.72
C VAL A 302 10.50 -7.82 -20.71
N ALA A 303 11.42 -8.38 -19.93
CA ALA A 303 12.24 -7.59 -19.01
C ALA A 303 13.16 -6.61 -19.76
N ASP A 304 13.76 -7.04 -20.87
CA ASP A 304 14.65 -6.21 -21.71
C ASP A 304 13.88 -5.05 -22.40
N GLU A 305 12.55 -5.15 -22.57
CA GLU A 305 11.69 -4.08 -23.10
C GLU A 305 11.50 -2.91 -22.09
N HIS A 306 11.77 -3.11 -20.80
CA HIS A 306 11.54 -2.11 -19.77
C HIS A 306 12.67 -1.09 -19.71
N LYS A 307 12.47 0.06 -20.34
CA LYS A 307 13.43 1.16 -20.30
C LYS A 307 13.49 1.78 -18.91
N VAL A 308 14.67 1.68 -18.27
CA VAL A 308 14.96 2.35 -16.99
C VAL A 308 15.54 3.73 -17.27
N GLY A 309 15.08 4.76 -16.57
CA GLY A 309 15.58 6.11 -16.83
C GLY A 309 15.02 7.19 -15.89
N ASP A 310 15.31 8.44 -16.26
CA ASP A 310 14.83 9.62 -15.57
C ASP A 310 13.29 9.65 -15.57
N PRO A 311 12.65 9.76 -14.38
CA PRO A 311 11.19 9.80 -14.24
C PRO A 311 10.49 10.91 -15.03
N GLY A 312 11.20 12.00 -15.34
CA GLY A 312 10.67 13.12 -16.13
C GLY A 312 10.63 12.87 -17.64
N LYS A 313 11.24 11.79 -18.14
CA LYS A 313 11.26 11.48 -19.57
C LYS A 313 10.05 10.62 -19.96
N ALA A 314 9.41 10.99 -21.07
CA ALA A 314 8.17 10.35 -21.54
C ALA A 314 8.33 8.87 -21.92
N ASP A 315 9.53 8.43 -22.29
CA ASP A 315 9.85 7.08 -22.71
C ASP A 315 10.41 6.20 -21.58
N THR A 316 10.49 6.71 -20.35
CA THR A 316 10.88 5.95 -19.18
C THR A 316 9.72 5.08 -18.70
N VAL A 317 9.96 3.77 -18.61
CA VAL A 317 9.00 2.78 -18.09
C VAL A 317 9.24 2.52 -16.59
N LEU A 318 10.49 2.43 -16.18
CA LEU A 318 10.90 2.24 -14.80
C LEU A 318 11.76 3.41 -14.32
N GLY A 319 11.33 4.04 -13.25
CA GLY A 319 12.13 5.01 -12.51
C GLY A 319 13.08 4.31 -11.51
N PRO A 320 13.79 5.11 -10.68
CA PRO A 320 14.56 4.57 -9.57
C PRO A 320 13.66 3.95 -8.51
N VAL A 321 14.22 3.14 -7.61
CA VAL A 321 13.56 2.82 -6.33
C VAL A 321 13.73 3.99 -5.37
N VAL A 322 12.90 4.03 -4.32
CA VAL A 322 12.70 5.22 -3.47
C VAL A 322 13.97 5.80 -2.82
N SER A 323 15.00 4.99 -2.61
CA SER A 323 16.22 5.43 -1.91
C SER A 323 17.41 4.53 -2.20
N ILE A 324 18.61 5.03 -1.91
CA ILE A 324 19.83 4.24 -1.99
C ILE A 324 19.86 3.10 -0.97
N THR A 325 19.20 3.26 0.18
CA THR A 325 19.04 2.18 1.15
C THR A 325 18.23 1.03 0.57
N GLN A 326 17.13 1.32 -0.12
CA GLN A 326 16.32 0.31 -0.79
C GLN A 326 17.09 -0.32 -1.97
N TYR A 327 17.81 0.48 -2.75
CA TYR A 327 18.71 -0.01 -3.79
C TYR A 327 19.70 -1.04 -3.24
N ASN A 328 20.43 -0.71 -2.17
CA ASN A 328 21.42 -1.59 -1.57
C ASN A 328 20.81 -2.90 -1.04
N LYS A 329 19.61 -2.83 -0.43
CA LYS A 329 18.85 -4.04 -0.03
C LYS A 329 18.56 -4.93 -1.24
N ILE A 330 18.06 -4.36 -2.33
CA ILE A 330 17.75 -5.12 -3.55
C ILE A 330 19.00 -5.74 -4.14
N GLN A 331 20.12 -4.99 -4.23
CA GLN A 331 21.39 -5.51 -4.73
C GLN A 331 21.91 -6.70 -3.90
N SER A 332 21.83 -6.61 -2.57
CA SER A 332 22.22 -7.71 -1.68
C SER A 332 21.37 -8.98 -1.90
N LEU A 333 20.06 -8.82 -2.17
CA LEU A 333 19.18 -9.96 -2.45
C LEU A 333 19.40 -10.54 -3.86
N ILE A 334 19.70 -9.71 -4.88
CA ILE A 334 20.14 -10.20 -6.19
C ILE A 334 21.42 -11.00 -6.06
N GLU A 335 22.40 -10.51 -5.30
CA GLU A 335 23.66 -11.21 -5.04
C GLU A 335 23.44 -12.55 -4.34
N SER A 336 22.49 -12.62 -3.37
CA SER A 336 22.17 -13.89 -2.71
C SER A 336 21.59 -14.91 -3.70
N GLY A 337 20.72 -14.48 -4.62
CA GLY A 337 20.18 -15.37 -5.65
C GLY A 337 21.28 -15.96 -6.56
N ILE A 338 22.23 -15.13 -6.98
CA ILE A 338 23.38 -15.57 -7.79
C ILE A 338 24.23 -16.58 -6.98
N ARG A 339 24.58 -16.26 -5.74
CA ARG A 339 25.40 -17.10 -4.87
C ARG A 339 24.73 -18.44 -4.54
N GLU A 340 23.41 -18.46 -4.42
CA GLU A 340 22.62 -19.66 -4.12
C GLU A 340 22.36 -20.52 -5.37
N GLY A 341 22.84 -20.12 -6.54
CA GLY A 341 22.82 -20.90 -7.77
C GLY A 341 21.57 -20.71 -8.65
N ALA A 342 20.74 -19.68 -8.40
CA ALA A 342 19.70 -19.30 -9.32
C ALA A 342 20.30 -18.79 -10.67
N THR A 343 19.68 -19.15 -11.78
CA THR A 343 20.14 -18.70 -13.09
C THR A 343 19.73 -17.24 -13.34
N LEU A 344 20.70 -16.33 -13.36
CA LEU A 344 20.44 -14.95 -13.75
C LEU A 344 20.13 -14.87 -15.26
N VAL A 345 18.92 -14.49 -15.61
CA VAL A 345 18.38 -14.48 -16.98
C VAL A 345 18.45 -13.09 -17.61
N ALA A 346 18.13 -12.06 -16.82
CA ALA A 346 18.16 -10.66 -17.23
C ALA A 346 18.53 -9.77 -16.05
N GLY A 347 19.04 -8.58 -16.31
CA GLY A 347 19.36 -7.56 -15.30
C GLY A 347 20.60 -7.90 -14.47
N GLY A 348 20.42 -8.10 -13.17
CA GLY A 348 21.52 -8.41 -12.23
C GLY A 348 22.05 -7.20 -11.48
N LEU A 349 23.28 -7.31 -10.99
CA LEU A 349 23.92 -6.32 -10.13
C LEU A 349 24.23 -4.99 -10.86
N GLY A 350 24.35 -3.95 -10.07
CA GLY A 350 24.73 -2.61 -10.52
C GLY A 350 23.57 -1.82 -11.12
N ARG A 351 23.88 -0.59 -11.51
CA ARG A 351 22.94 0.30 -12.20
C ARG A 351 22.84 -0.05 -13.69
N PRO A 352 21.74 0.31 -14.37
CA PRO A 352 21.68 0.27 -15.84
C PRO A 352 22.77 1.13 -16.47
N ASP A 353 23.21 0.75 -17.70
CA ASP A 353 24.24 1.47 -18.43
C ASP A 353 23.83 2.93 -18.66
N GLY A 354 24.79 3.83 -18.48
CA GLY A 354 24.57 5.28 -18.60
C GLY A 354 23.92 5.96 -17.39
N LEU A 355 23.46 5.21 -16.38
CA LEU A 355 22.89 5.76 -15.14
C LEU A 355 23.89 5.60 -13.98
N ASN A 356 24.84 6.53 -13.88
CA ASN A 356 25.92 6.47 -12.90
C ASN A 356 25.52 6.99 -11.51
N ARG A 357 24.37 7.65 -11.38
CA ARG A 357 23.80 8.21 -10.16
C ARG A 357 22.32 7.86 -10.07
N GLY A 358 21.73 7.93 -8.88
CA GLY A 358 20.33 7.57 -8.61
C GLY A 358 20.17 6.12 -8.17
N ALA A 359 19.05 5.83 -7.57
CA ALA A 359 18.74 4.50 -7.04
C ALA A 359 18.13 3.55 -8.11
N TYR A 360 18.74 3.50 -9.29
CA TYR A 360 18.24 2.73 -10.43
C TYR A 360 18.64 1.26 -10.35
N VAL A 361 17.64 0.38 -10.45
CA VAL A 361 17.81 -1.08 -10.45
C VAL A 361 17.47 -1.63 -11.85
N LYS A 362 18.25 -2.59 -12.33
CA LYS A 362 17.96 -3.29 -13.59
C LYS A 362 16.74 -4.20 -13.41
N PRO A 363 15.79 -4.26 -14.39
CA PRO A 363 14.78 -5.30 -14.43
C PRO A 363 15.46 -6.67 -14.38
N THR A 364 15.25 -7.41 -13.28
CA THR A 364 16.02 -8.62 -13.00
C THR A 364 15.12 -9.85 -13.00
N VAL A 365 15.53 -10.89 -13.70
CA VAL A 365 14.82 -12.17 -13.79
C VAL A 365 15.76 -13.30 -13.42
N PHE A 366 15.33 -14.14 -12.50
CA PHE A 366 15.98 -15.41 -12.16
C PHE A 366 15.14 -16.59 -12.63
N GLY A 367 15.79 -17.56 -13.29
CA GLY A 367 15.24 -18.88 -13.60
C GLY A 367 15.80 -19.96 -12.67
N HIS A 368 15.20 -21.15 -12.70
CA HIS A 368 15.59 -22.30 -11.87
C HIS A 368 15.67 -21.97 -10.37
N VAL A 369 14.78 -21.11 -9.90
CA VAL A 369 14.70 -20.75 -8.48
C VAL A 369 14.02 -21.90 -7.73
N THR A 370 14.64 -22.34 -6.63
CA THR A 370 14.06 -23.36 -5.76
C THR A 370 13.39 -22.75 -4.52
N PRO A 371 12.42 -23.42 -3.89
CA PRO A 371 11.72 -22.90 -2.71
C PRO A 371 12.60 -22.56 -1.51
N GLY A 372 13.80 -23.15 -1.42
CA GLY A 372 14.76 -22.90 -0.34
C GLY A 372 15.60 -21.63 -0.50
N MET A 373 15.66 -21.06 -1.70
CA MET A 373 16.50 -19.89 -1.97
C MET A 373 15.94 -18.61 -1.30
N THR A 374 16.83 -17.74 -0.85
CA THR A 374 16.50 -16.46 -0.21
C THR A 374 15.57 -15.62 -1.07
N ILE A 375 15.82 -15.54 -2.39
CA ILE A 375 15.00 -14.77 -3.33
C ILE A 375 13.59 -15.34 -3.54
N ALA A 376 13.34 -16.60 -3.16
CA ALA A 376 12.00 -17.21 -3.16
C ALA A 376 11.23 -16.93 -1.86
N ARG A 377 11.90 -16.58 -0.76
CA ARG A 377 11.32 -16.42 0.58
C ARG A 377 11.22 -14.96 1.04
N GLU A 378 12.28 -14.19 0.80
CA GLU A 378 12.35 -12.79 1.26
C GLU A 378 11.65 -11.82 0.31
N GLU A 379 10.98 -10.82 0.86
CA GLU A 379 10.40 -9.72 0.12
C GLU A 379 11.50 -8.76 -0.34
N ILE A 380 11.78 -8.76 -1.65
CA ILE A 380 12.86 -7.93 -2.25
C ILE A 380 12.42 -6.47 -2.34
N PHE A 381 11.17 -6.23 -2.75
CA PHE A 381 10.57 -4.91 -2.93
C PHE A 381 11.31 -4.07 -3.98
N GLY A 382 11.56 -4.70 -5.12
CA GLY A 382 12.26 -4.17 -6.29
C GLY A 382 11.91 -4.96 -7.54
N PRO A 383 12.38 -4.53 -8.73
CA PRO A 383 12.02 -5.15 -10.02
C PRO A 383 12.76 -6.48 -10.24
N VAL A 384 12.44 -7.47 -9.40
CA VAL A 384 13.10 -8.79 -9.39
C VAL A 384 12.06 -9.89 -9.40
N LEU A 385 12.08 -10.73 -10.44
CA LEU A 385 11.21 -11.88 -10.65
C LEU A 385 12.00 -13.19 -10.42
N SER A 386 11.39 -14.11 -9.66
CA SER A 386 11.86 -15.49 -9.47
C SER A 386 10.94 -16.46 -10.19
N ILE A 387 11.46 -17.20 -11.21
CA ILE A 387 10.71 -18.23 -11.94
C ILE A 387 11.10 -19.60 -11.39
N MET A 388 10.08 -20.34 -10.96
CA MET A 388 10.18 -21.61 -10.25
C MET A 388 9.46 -22.69 -11.04
N PRO A 389 10.11 -23.84 -11.36
CA PRO A 389 9.42 -24.96 -11.98
C PRO A 389 8.56 -25.74 -10.97
N TYR A 390 7.47 -26.34 -11.44
CA TYR A 390 6.69 -27.35 -10.73
C TYR A 390 6.36 -28.52 -11.65
N GLU A 391 6.21 -29.72 -11.10
CA GLU A 391 5.87 -30.95 -11.88
C GLU A 391 4.36 -31.19 -11.90
N THR A 392 3.69 -30.95 -10.77
CA THR A 392 2.24 -31.20 -10.64
C THR A 392 1.50 -29.99 -10.10
N GLU A 393 0.20 -29.91 -10.39
CA GLU A 393 -0.69 -28.86 -9.85
C GLU A 393 -0.68 -28.84 -8.31
N ALA A 394 -0.66 -30.00 -7.69
CA ALA A 394 -0.58 -30.12 -6.22
C ALA A 394 0.73 -29.52 -5.68
N GLU A 395 1.84 -29.74 -6.37
CA GLU A 395 3.13 -29.14 -6.02
C GLU A 395 3.11 -27.61 -6.21
N ALA A 396 2.53 -27.11 -7.31
CA ALA A 396 2.38 -25.67 -7.53
C ALA A 396 1.61 -25.00 -6.37
N ILE A 397 0.52 -25.62 -5.92
CA ILE A 397 -0.28 -25.16 -4.80
C ILE A 397 0.54 -25.21 -3.50
N ALA A 398 1.29 -26.27 -3.28
CA ALA A 398 2.15 -26.42 -2.10
C ALA A 398 3.23 -25.33 -2.05
N ILE A 399 3.97 -25.13 -3.16
CA ILE A 399 4.99 -24.07 -3.28
C ILE A 399 4.36 -22.68 -3.11
N ALA A 400 3.20 -22.43 -3.71
CA ALA A 400 2.49 -21.16 -3.60
C ALA A 400 2.18 -20.81 -2.14
N ASN A 401 1.76 -21.81 -1.35
CA ASN A 401 1.40 -21.65 0.05
C ASN A 401 2.59 -21.72 1.02
N ASP A 402 3.76 -22.23 0.59
CA ASP A 402 4.98 -22.32 1.43
C ASP A 402 5.67 -20.95 1.54
N THR A 403 5.05 -20.07 2.28
CA THR A 403 5.57 -18.75 2.64
C THR A 403 4.92 -18.28 3.94
N VAL A 404 5.62 -17.45 4.70
CA VAL A 404 5.06 -16.77 5.88
C VAL A 404 4.03 -15.70 5.50
N TYR A 405 3.98 -15.32 4.25
CA TYR A 405 3.07 -14.30 3.70
C TYR A 405 1.78 -14.89 3.15
N GLY A 406 0.83 -14.02 2.85
CA GLY A 406 -0.45 -14.38 2.24
C GLY A 406 -1.25 -13.15 1.81
N LEU A 407 -0.61 -12.17 1.13
CA LEU A 407 -1.30 -10.95 0.71
C LEU A 407 -2.10 -11.17 -0.59
N SER A 408 -1.40 -11.53 -1.65
CA SER A 408 -2.00 -11.70 -2.98
C SER A 408 -1.45 -12.94 -3.68
N ALA A 409 -2.15 -13.39 -4.72
CA ALA A 409 -1.74 -14.45 -5.63
C ALA A 409 -2.36 -14.21 -7.01
N ALA A 410 -1.84 -14.91 -8.02
CA ALA A 410 -2.44 -14.99 -9.35
C ALA A 410 -2.43 -16.43 -9.84
N VAL A 411 -3.44 -16.77 -10.65
CA VAL A 411 -3.57 -18.06 -11.35
C VAL A 411 -3.99 -17.78 -12.78
N SER A 412 -3.24 -18.30 -13.75
CA SER A 412 -3.57 -18.20 -15.17
C SER A 412 -3.81 -19.59 -15.77
N GLY A 413 -4.89 -19.77 -16.50
CA GLY A 413 -5.24 -21.01 -17.17
C GLY A 413 -6.36 -20.82 -18.19
N LYS A 414 -6.37 -21.63 -19.23
CA LYS A 414 -7.42 -21.63 -20.28
C LYS A 414 -8.72 -22.22 -19.74
N ASP A 415 -8.65 -23.35 -19.02
CA ASP A 415 -9.78 -23.90 -18.29
C ASP A 415 -10.07 -23.07 -17.04
N ILE A 416 -11.08 -22.21 -17.14
CA ILE A 416 -11.45 -21.27 -16.06
C ILE A 416 -11.90 -22.01 -14.78
N ASP A 417 -12.54 -23.16 -14.89
CA ASP A 417 -12.98 -23.90 -13.71
C ASP A 417 -11.82 -24.59 -13.02
N ARG A 418 -10.82 -25.04 -13.77
CA ARG A 418 -9.54 -25.49 -13.20
C ARG A 418 -8.83 -24.35 -12.49
N ALA A 419 -8.69 -23.19 -13.12
CA ALA A 419 -8.08 -22.01 -12.51
C ALA A 419 -8.80 -21.59 -11.22
N ARG A 420 -10.15 -21.64 -11.19
CA ARG A 420 -10.97 -21.39 -10.00
C ARG A 420 -10.71 -22.42 -8.88
N ARG A 421 -10.61 -23.71 -9.23
CA ARG A 421 -10.29 -24.77 -8.24
C ARG A 421 -8.91 -24.58 -7.61
N VAL A 422 -7.91 -24.21 -8.41
CA VAL A 422 -6.56 -23.89 -7.91
C VAL A 422 -6.61 -22.65 -7.04
N ALA A 423 -7.22 -21.56 -7.50
CA ALA A 423 -7.31 -20.30 -6.76
C ALA A 423 -7.92 -20.46 -5.36
N ARG A 424 -8.95 -21.30 -5.21
CA ARG A 424 -9.59 -21.60 -3.91
C ARG A 424 -8.66 -22.27 -2.90
N GLN A 425 -7.58 -22.88 -3.34
CA GLN A 425 -6.61 -23.57 -2.49
C GLN A 425 -5.44 -22.67 -2.09
N ILE A 426 -5.34 -21.47 -2.64
CA ILE A 426 -4.26 -20.52 -2.30
C ILE A 426 -4.64 -19.72 -1.06
N ARG A 427 -3.73 -19.70 -0.08
CA ARG A 427 -3.87 -19.02 1.21
C ARG A 427 -3.42 -17.55 1.11
N ALA A 428 -4.20 -16.71 0.42
CA ALA A 428 -3.96 -15.29 0.23
C ALA A 428 -5.25 -14.49 0.34
N GLY A 429 -5.14 -13.20 0.70
CA GLY A 429 -6.29 -12.32 0.83
C GLY A 429 -6.96 -11.99 -0.50
N GLN A 430 -6.16 -11.90 -1.58
CA GLN A 430 -6.67 -11.79 -2.94
C GLN A 430 -6.04 -12.85 -3.85
N VAL A 431 -6.84 -13.46 -4.74
CA VAL A 431 -6.33 -14.35 -5.80
C VAL A 431 -6.92 -13.89 -7.13
N LYS A 432 -6.07 -13.39 -8.01
CA LYS A 432 -6.44 -12.91 -9.34
C LYS A 432 -6.47 -14.07 -10.33
N ILE A 433 -7.53 -14.20 -11.11
CA ILE A 433 -7.67 -15.26 -12.15
C ILE A 433 -7.59 -14.60 -13.50
N ASN A 434 -6.63 -15.02 -14.35
CA ASN A 434 -6.42 -14.53 -15.71
C ASN A 434 -6.23 -12.99 -15.80
N SER A 435 -5.51 -12.41 -14.84
CA SER A 435 -5.12 -10.98 -14.83
C SER A 435 -6.32 -10.02 -15.05
N PRO A 436 -7.32 -10.02 -14.15
CA PRO A 436 -8.46 -9.13 -14.27
C PRO A 436 -8.05 -7.67 -14.09
N ALA A 437 -8.89 -6.74 -14.53
CA ALA A 437 -8.77 -5.33 -14.18
C ALA A 437 -8.81 -5.14 -12.65
N TRP A 438 -8.22 -4.04 -12.18
CA TRP A 438 -8.27 -3.69 -10.76
C TRP A 438 -9.71 -3.39 -10.31
N ASP A 439 -10.13 -4.03 -9.23
CA ASP A 439 -11.44 -3.85 -8.64
C ASP A 439 -11.31 -3.20 -7.26
N THR A 440 -11.76 -1.94 -7.15
CA THR A 440 -11.73 -1.16 -5.91
C THR A 440 -12.78 -1.58 -4.88
N PHE A 441 -13.71 -2.48 -5.24
CA PHE A 441 -14.69 -3.07 -4.33
C PHE A 441 -14.25 -4.44 -3.79
N ALA A 442 -13.24 -5.06 -4.41
CA ALA A 442 -12.69 -6.29 -3.88
C ALA A 442 -11.90 -6.03 -2.61
N PRO A 443 -12.19 -6.73 -1.48
CA PRO A 443 -11.48 -6.52 -0.23
C PRO A 443 -9.97 -6.73 -0.40
N PHE A 444 -9.17 -5.84 0.15
CA PHE A 444 -7.72 -5.93 0.17
C PHE A 444 -7.23 -6.20 1.58
N GLY A 445 -6.30 -7.13 1.74
CA GLY A 445 -5.68 -7.44 3.04
C GLY A 445 -5.12 -8.84 3.10
N GLY A 446 -4.15 -9.04 4.01
CA GLY A 446 -3.35 -10.24 4.08
C GLY A 446 -3.88 -11.36 4.96
N TYR A 447 -3.36 -12.57 4.70
CA TYR A 447 -3.34 -13.71 5.60
C TYR A 447 -1.95 -13.81 6.25
N LYS A 448 -1.80 -14.58 7.31
CA LYS A 448 -0.52 -14.89 7.95
C LYS A 448 0.24 -13.61 8.33
N GLN A 449 1.54 -13.52 8.01
CA GLN A 449 2.37 -12.35 8.31
C GLN A 449 2.22 -11.18 7.31
N SER A 450 1.29 -11.27 6.37
CA SER A 450 0.89 -10.12 5.52
C SER A 450 -0.13 -9.21 6.20
N GLY A 451 -0.55 -9.52 7.40
CA GLY A 451 -1.38 -8.64 8.23
C GLY A 451 -2.76 -9.18 8.55
N ASN A 452 -3.60 -8.28 9.03
CA ASN A 452 -4.97 -8.54 9.44
C ASN A 452 -5.85 -7.32 9.09
N GLY A 453 -7.17 -7.47 9.15
CA GLY A 453 -8.09 -6.44 8.67
C GLY A 453 -8.33 -6.53 7.16
N ARG A 454 -9.20 -5.66 6.68
CA ARG A 454 -9.48 -5.51 5.25
C ARG A 454 -9.71 -4.05 4.91
N GLU A 455 -9.15 -3.64 3.78
CA GLU A 455 -9.34 -2.30 3.20
C GLU A 455 -10.23 -2.38 1.96
N TYR A 456 -10.58 -1.24 1.43
CA TYR A 456 -11.36 -0.91 0.24
C TYR A 456 -12.86 -0.97 0.45
N ALA A 457 -13.53 0.00 -0.16
CA ALA A 457 -14.99 0.16 -0.20
C ALA A 457 -15.66 -0.07 1.18
N ASP A 458 -16.71 -0.90 1.22
CA ASP A 458 -17.45 -1.24 2.44
C ASP A 458 -16.61 -2.03 3.46
N TRP A 459 -15.70 -2.89 3.00
CA TRP A 459 -14.77 -3.60 3.90
C TRP A 459 -13.88 -2.63 4.68
N GLY A 460 -13.39 -1.58 4.03
CA GLY A 460 -12.66 -0.51 4.70
C GLY A 460 -13.52 0.23 5.72
N ILE A 461 -14.79 0.51 5.41
CA ILE A 461 -15.71 1.15 6.36
C ILE A 461 -15.93 0.26 7.59
N HIS A 462 -16.14 -1.05 7.39
CA HIS A 462 -16.33 -2.01 8.48
C HIS A 462 -15.15 -2.06 9.45
N ASP A 463 -13.93 -1.89 8.95
CA ASP A 463 -12.73 -1.97 9.78
C ASP A 463 -12.65 -0.84 10.83
N PHE A 464 -13.23 0.34 10.54
CA PHE A 464 -13.29 1.51 11.42
C PHE A 464 -14.54 1.58 12.31
N LEU A 465 -15.34 0.51 12.40
CA LEU A 465 -16.59 0.50 13.17
C LEU A 465 -16.51 -0.42 14.40
N GLU A 466 -17.18 0.01 15.46
CA GLU A 466 -17.60 -0.84 16.57
C GLU A 466 -19.03 -1.31 16.36
N VAL A 467 -19.35 -2.45 16.94
CA VAL A 467 -20.70 -3.07 16.88
C VAL A 467 -21.33 -3.07 18.26
N LYS A 468 -22.49 -2.41 18.38
CA LYS A 468 -23.27 -2.32 19.61
C LYS A 468 -24.62 -3.04 19.45
N ALA A 469 -25.03 -3.81 20.44
CA ALA A 469 -26.36 -4.41 20.49
C ALA A 469 -27.26 -3.63 21.46
N LEU A 470 -28.39 -3.10 20.98
CA LEU A 470 -29.45 -2.49 21.78
C LEU A 470 -30.55 -3.54 21.97
N ILE A 471 -30.46 -4.28 23.07
CA ILE A 471 -31.37 -5.40 23.36
C ILE A 471 -32.70 -4.84 23.93
N GLY A 472 -33.82 -5.30 23.36
CA GLY A 472 -35.16 -4.81 23.73
C GLY A 472 -35.57 -3.51 23.04
N HIS A 473 -34.82 -3.03 22.06
CA HIS A 473 -35.11 -1.78 21.32
C HIS A 473 -36.46 -1.81 20.58
N GLY A 474 -36.93 -2.98 20.16
CA GLY A 474 -38.19 -3.17 19.42
C GLY A 474 -39.23 -3.95 20.21
N ALA A 475 -39.17 -3.93 21.54
CA ALA A 475 -40.16 -4.59 22.40
C ALA A 475 -41.43 -3.73 22.60
#